data_ed3507e00f8f1173645268dcd281446c
#
_entry.id   ed3507e00f8f1173645268dcd281446c
#
_cell.length_a   1.000
_cell.length_b   1.000
_cell.length_c   1.000
_cell.angle_alpha   90.00
_cell.angle_beta   90.00
_cell.angle_gamma   90.00
#
_symmetry.space_group_name_H-M   'P 1'
#
loop_
_entity.id
_entity.type
_entity.pdbx_description
1 polymer ?
#
loop_
_entity_poly.entity_id
_entity_poly.type
_entity_poly.pdbx_seq_one_letter_code
_entity_poly.pdbx_strand_id
1 'polypeptide(L)'
;MSNVFSNYAFNQNDIDLSRLYYNAYDFNLYDNYNITYNGVPYSDIYDVNWLLNGNYRASLFTGYNLTADSNKVITGGVAEAYLELFWTGSRYLESWGVQGIAASAMSIYSSAKTASTIDDYLLIDHWLSGDDTFNLSNSDDTAYGHGGNDTMTGNGGNDYLDGGSGIDTSVFTVNSSNFTILKVNGQYLLTDTSGTNGSNTLVNIERLHFSDADYAIDTEGANSAGGIYRTYKAAFNRTPEKVGFGYWIDQADNGASAVQMAEEFVWSTEFQALYDVTTNDSYLTGNNIEAVVDLFYRNVLGRAPDQGGLTYYTSTIEDQRKTGGQVLAEIADSIENRANLLPVIENGMLYDLWLG
;
A
#
# COMPACT_ATOMS: atom_id res chain seq x y z
N MET A 1 -3.30 -5.21 -12.78
CA MET A 1 -2.12 -5.66 -11.99
C MET A 1 -0.92 -5.63 -12.90
N SER A 2 0.00 -4.75 -12.64
CA SER A 2 1.26 -4.65 -13.34
C SER A 2 2.40 -5.19 -12.49
N ASN A 3 3.50 -5.54 -13.11
CA ASN A 3 4.69 -6.03 -12.43
C ASN A 3 5.87 -5.15 -12.86
N VAL A 4 6.36 -4.33 -11.94
CA VAL A 4 7.54 -3.47 -12.12
C VAL A 4 8.75 -4.19 -11.56
N PHE A 5 9.84 -4.19 -12.32
CA PHE A 5 11.09 -4.78 -11.88
C PHE A 5 12.29 -3.93 -12.30
N SER A 6 13.34 -3.98 -11.51
CA SER A 6 14.61 -3.36 -11.87
C SER A 6 15.80 -4.23 -11.47
N ASN A 7 16.84 -4.21 -12.30
CA ASN A 7 18.10 -4.92 -12.04
C ASN A 7 19.23 -3.97 -11.60
N TYR A 8 18.99 -2.66 -11.73
CA TYR A 8 19.93 -1.58 -11.40
C TYR A 8 19.16 -0.45 -10.75
N ALA A 9 19.82 0.50 -10.11
CA ALA A 9 19.20 1.65 -9.48
C ALA A 9 18.10 2.25 -10.36
N PHE A 10 16.89 2.30 -9.83
CA PHE A 10 15.68 2.73 -10.51
C PHE A 10 15.13 3.99 -9.85
N ASN A 11 14.88 5.00 -10.65
CA ASN A 11 14.21 6.20 -10.18
C ASN A 11 13.04 6.51 -11.12
N GLN A 12 11.82 6.28 -10.65
CA GLN A 12 10.62 6.50 -11.45
C GLN A 12 10.47 7.95 -11.91
N ASN A 13 11.03 8.92 -11.16
CA ASN A 13 11.06 10.34 -11.56
C ASN A 13 11.94 10.61 -12.78
N ASP A 14 12.87 9.70 -13.13
CA ASP A 14 13.78 9.86 -14.27
C ASP A 14 13.20 9.30 -15.58
N ILE A 15 11.98 8.76 -15.54
CA ILE A 15 11.29 8.27 -16.73
C ILE A 15 10.94 9.47 -17.62
N ASP A 16 11.44 9.44 -18.85
CA ASP A 16 11.25 10.48 -19.84
C ASP A 16 11.14 9.81 -21.23
N LEU A 17 9.91 9.59 -21.65
CA LEU A 17 9.61 8.91 -22.91
C LEU A 17 9.99 9.77 -24.13
N SER A 18 10.22 11.07 -23.97
CA SER A 18 10.68 11.93 -25.07
C SER A 18 12.01 11.47 -25.65
N ARG A 19 12.83 10.78 -24.87
CA ARG A 19 14.09 10.14 -25.31
C ARG A 19 13.86 9.13 -26.45
N LEU A 20 12.71 8.45 -26.45
CA LEU A 20 12.33 7.48 -27.48
C LEU A 20 12.02 8.14 -28.83
N TYR A 21 11.79 9.44 -28.84
CA TYR A 21 11.53 10.18 -30.06
C TYR A 21 12.72 11.04 -30.49
N TYR A 22 13.26 11.85 -29.58
CA TYR A 22 14.31 12.82 -29.90
C TYR A 22 15.72 12.22 -29.94
N ASN A 23 15.96 11.14 -29.20
CA ASN A 23 17.27 10.50 -29.11
C ASN A 23 17.33 9.17 -29.88
N ALA A 24 16.24 8.76 -30.51
CA ALA A 24 16.20 7.54 -31.29
C ALA A 24 17.02 7.66 -32.60
N TYR A 25 17.66 6.57 -32.96
CA TYR A 25 18.38 6.46 -34.22
C TYR A 25 17.93 5.26 -35.11
N ASP A 26 17.19 4.30 -34.50
CA ASP A 26 16.60 3.17 -35.26
C ASP A 26 15.34 2.66 -34.57
N PHE A 27 14.41 2.14 -35.35
CA PHE A 27 13.15 1.54 -34.93
C PHE A 27 12.92 0.26 -35.69
N ASN A 28 12.38 -0.79 -35.01
CA ASN A 28 12.03 -2.04 -35.68
C ASN A 28 10.73 -2.61 -35.11
N LEU A 29 9.85 -3.03 -36.00
CA LEU A 29 8.67 -3.82 -35.65
C LEU A 29 8.89 -5.27 -36.05
N TYR A 30 8.76 -6.18 -35.09
CA TYR A 30 8.77 -7.63 -35.29
C TYR A 30 7.35 -8.14 -35.07
N ASP A 31 6.56 -8.15 -36.14
CA ASP A 31 5.18 -8.63 -36.16
C ASP A 31 5.15 -10.17 -36.15
N ASN A 32 4.27 -10.74 -35.34
CA ASN A 32 4.11 -12.19 -35.16
C ASN A 32 5.42 -12.92 -34.74
N TYR A 33 6.29 -12.26 -34.01
CA TYR A 33 7.58 -12.83 -33.57
C TYR A 33 7.43 -13.92 -32.51
N ASN A 34 6.35 -13.83 -31.69
CA ASN A 34 5.95 -14.81 -30.69
C ASN A 34 7.06 -15.14 -29.69
N ILE A 35 7.35 -14.21 -28.81
CA ILE A 35 8.27 -14.41 -27.68
C ILE A 35 7.52 -14.71 -26.37
N THR A 36 8.22 -15.35 -25.46
CA THR A 36 7.79 -15.45 -24.07
C THR A 36 8.80 -14.72 -23.18
N TYR A 37 8.32 -13.76 -22.40
CA TYR A 37 9.14 -13.02 -21.47
C TYR A 37 8.53 -13.10 -20.05
N ASN A 38 9.31 -13.53 -19.06
CA ASN A 38 8.87 -13.81 -17.69
C ASN A 38 7.59 -14.65 -17.61
N GLY A 39 7.47 -15.65 -18.50
CA GLY A 39 6.32 -16.56 -18.57
C GLY A 39 5.10 -16.02 -19.32
N VAL A 40 5.12 -14.76 -19.78
CA VAL A 40 4.04 -14.13 -20.53
C VAL A 40 4.37 -14.18 -22.03
N PRO A 41 3.48 -14.74 -22.89
CA PRO A 41 3.67 -14.74 -24.34
C PRO A 41 3.24 -13.41 -24.96
N TYR A 42 4.03 -12.90 -25.90
CA TYR A 42 3.74 -11.70 -26.70
C TYR A 42 3.88 -12.02 -28.17
N SER A 43 2.97 -11.49 -28.99
CA SER A 43 3.02 -11.72 -30.45
C SER A 43 3.98 -10.76 -31.17
N ASP A 44 4.05 -9.52 -30.71
CA ASP A 44 4.75 -8.46 -31.41
C ASP A 44 5.77 -7.77 -30.50
N ILE A 45 6.84 -7.26 -31.10
CA ILE A 45 7.84 -6.42 -30.45
C ILE A 45 8.04 -5.16 -31.28
N TYR A 46 7.99 -4.02 -30.65
CA TYR A 46 8.46 -2.76 -31.22
C TYR A 46 9.70 -2.30 -30.46
N ASP A 47 10.84 -2.26 -31.16
CA ASP A 47 12.16 -1.95 -30.63
C ASP A 47 12.54 -0.52 -31.05
N VAL A 48 12.94 0.28 -30.06
CA VAL A 48 13.44 1.65 -30.23
C VAL A 48 14.86 1.71 -29.73
N ASN A 49 15.81 1.96 -30.62
CA ASN A 49 17.22 2.12 -30.28
C ASN A 49 17.57 3.61 -30.20
N TRP A 50 18.14 4.06 -29.06
CA TRP A 50 18.40 5.45 -28.76
C TRP A 50 19.72 5.66 -28.02
N LEU A 51 20.14 6.93 -27.83
CA LEU A 51 21.39 7.29 -27.17
C LEU A 51 21.11 8.16 -25.94
N LEU A 52 21.75 7.80 -24.81
CA LEU A 52 21.80 8.64 -23.64
C LEU A 52 23.26 9.03 -23.34
N ASN A 53 23.58 10.29 -23.50
CA ASN A 53 24.96 10.81 -23.30
C ASN A 53 26.02 10.01 -24.06
N GLY A 54 25.69 9.59 -25.27
CA GLY A 54 26.57 8.77 -26.13
C GLY A 54 26.58 7.26 -25.82
N ASN A 55 25.80 6.81 -24.85
CA ASN A 55 25.66 5.38 -24.52
C ASN A 55 24.43 4.80 -25.21
N TYR A 56 24.59 3.60 -25.78
CA TYR A 56 23.50 2.90 -26.46
C TYR A 56 22.47 2.35 -25.48
N ARG A 57 21.21 2.57 -25.80
CA ARG A 57 20.02 2.10 -25.08
C ARG A 57 19.06 1.46 -26.08
N ALA A 58 18.22 0.57 -25.58
CA ALA A 58 17.09 0.05 -26.30
C ALA A 58 15.85 0.02 -25.40
N SER A 59 14.71 0.36 -25.97
CA SER A 59 13.41 0.22 -25.34
C SER A 59 12.55 -0.72 -26.15
N LEU A 60 12.04 -1.77 -25.51
CA LEU A 60 11.18 -2.76 -26.14
C LEU A 60 9.75 -2.57 -25.63
N PHE A 61 8.83 -2.41 -26.54
CA PHE A 61 7.40 -2.52 -26.28
C PHE A 61 6.94 -3.88 -26.82
N THR A 62 6.40 -4.71 -25.95
CA THR A 62 5.84 -6.00 -26.36
C THR A 62 4.34 -5.98 -26.20
N GLY A 63 3.62 -6.68 -27.08
CA GLY A 63 2.16 -6.67 -27.03
C GLY A 63 1.53 -7.41 -28.21
N TYR A 64 0.42 -6.87 -28.73
CA TYR A 64 -0.32 -7.46 -29.85
C TYR A 64 -0.90 -6.40 -30.78
N ASN A 65 -1.07 -6.81 -32.05
CA ASN A 65 -1.54 -5.94 -33.14
C ASN A 65 -0.75 -4.63 -33.25
N LEU A 66 0.54 -4.65 -32.88
CA LEU A 66 1.41 -3.49 -33.07
C LEU A 66 1.61 -3.26 -34.57
N THR A 67 1.41 -2.03 -35.02
CA THR A 67 1.54 -1.64 -36.43
C THR A 67 2.45 -0.42 -36.57
N ALA A 68 3.19 -0.37 -37.68
CA ALA A 68 4.05 0.77 -38.01
C ALA A 68 3.90 1.14 -39.47
N ASP A 69 4.18 2.40 -39.80
CA ASP A 69 4.20 2.87 -41.17
C ASP A 69 5.51 2.49 -41.92
N SER A 70 5.64 2.91 -43.18
CA SER A 70 6.83 2.66 -43.99
C SER A 70 8.11 3.31 -43.46
N ASN A 71 8.00 4.27 -42.56
CA ASN A 71 9.11 4.92 -41.86
C ASN A 71 9.39 4.27 -40.49
N LYS A 72 8.77 3.11 -40.22
CA LYS A 72 8.85 2.35 -38.95
C LYS A 72 8.24 3.10 -37.75
N VAL A 73 7.42 4.14 -37.97
CA VAL A 73 6.73 4.86 -36.92
C VAL A 73 5.50 4.09 -36.51
N ILE A 74 5.35 3.85 -35.19
CA ILE A 74 4.19 3.14 -34.62
C ILE A 74 2.88 3.83 -35.02
N THR A 75 1.89 3.07 -35.43
CA THR A 75 0.59 3.58 -35.91
C THR A 75 -0.59 2.95 -35.19
N GLY A 76 -0.38 1.94 -34.39
CA GLY A 76 -1.45 1.30 -33.61
C GLY A 76 -0.99 0.08 -32.84
N GLY A 77 -1.95 -0.56 -32.18
CA GLY A 77 -1.77 -1.74 -31.35
C GLY A 77 -1.80 -1.44 -29.85
N VAL A 78 -1.61 -2.51 -29.08
CA VAL A 78 -1.59 -2.46 -27.61
C VAL A 78 -0.24 -2.95 -27.11
N ALA A 79 0.42 -2.14 -26.30
CA ALA A 79 1.59 -2.54 -25.55
C ALA A 79 1.14 -3.14 -24.21
N GLU A 80 1.66 -4.31 -23.89
CA GLU A 80 1.40 -5.05 -22.65
C GLU A 80 2.62 -5.06 -21.73
N ALA A 81 3.80 -4.74 -22.25
CA ALA A 81 5.00 -4.52 -21.44
C ALA A 81 5.92 -3.48 -22.08
N TYR A 82 6.73 -2.86 -21.21
CA TYR A 82 7.84 -1.99 -21.54
C TYR A 82 9.11 -2.45 -20.86
N LEU A 83 10.23 -2.48 -21.59
CA LEU A 83 11.55 -2.88 -21.10
C LEU A 83 12.58 -1.83 -21.52
N GLU A 84 13.42 -1.40 -20.62
CA GLU A 84 14.59 -0.57 -20.94
C GLU A 84 15.88 -1.35 -20.76
N LEU A 85 16.74 -1.31 -21.77
CA LEU A 85 18.01 -2.00 -21.82
C LEU A 85 19.16 -1.03 -22.06
N PHE A 86 20.34 -1.38 -21.60
CA PHE A 86 21.56 -0.66 -21.91
C PHE A 86 22.65 -1.57 -22.47
N TRP A 87 23.50 -1.00 -23.32
CA TRP A 87 24.60 -1.72 -23.98
C TRP A 87 25.87 -1.72 -23.14
N THR A 88 26.42 -2.90 -22.88
CA THR A 88 27.66 -3.07 -22.09
C THR A 88 28.94 -3.04 -22.93
N GLY A 89 28.86 -2.81 -24.24
CA GLY A 89 29.97 -3.00 -25.20
C GLY A 89 29.99 -4.39 -25.85
N SER A 90 29.24 -5.36 -25.31
CA SER A 90 29.16 -6.73 -25.82
C SER A 90 27.73 -7.27 -25.94
N ARG A 91 26.81 -6.83 -25.11
CA ARG A 91 25.39 -7.23 -25.10
C ARG A 91 24.52 -6.17 -24.44
N TYR A 92 23.23 -6.22 -24.73
CA TYR A 92 22.21 -5.50 -23.98
C TYR A 92 21.91 -6.23 -22.65
N LEU A 93 21.73 -5.46 -21.57
CA LEU A 93 21.25 -5.91 -20.27
C LEU A 93 19.98 -5.13 -19.93
N GLU A 94 19.05 -5.81 -19.30
CA GLU A 94 17.84 -5.18 -18.77
C GLU A 94 18.19 -4.22 -17.63
N SER A 95 17.68 -3.00 -17.71
CA SER A 95 17.77 -2.01 -16.64
C SER A 95 16.54 -2.13 -15.73
N TRP A 96 15.39 -1.91 -16.30
CA TRP A 96 14.10 -2.00 -15.64
C TRP A 96 12.99 -2.29 -16.65
N GLY A 97 11.81 -2.61 -16.14
CA GLY A 97 10.65 -2.80 -16.99
C GLY A 97 9.34 -2.88 -16.22
N VAL A 98 8.25 -2.86 -16.97
CA VAL A 98 6.89 -3.07 -16.46
C VAL A 98 6.16 -4.04 -17.38
N GLN A 99 5.45 -5.01 -16.81
CA GLN A 99 4.59 -5.96 -17.50
C GLN A 99 3.15 -5.84 -16.99
N GLY A 100 2.18 -6.25 -17.80
CA GLY A 100 0.76 -6.23 -17.45
C GLY A 100 0.08 -4.89 -17.71
N ILE A 101 0.78 -3.93 -18.32
CA ILE A 101 0.16 -2.71 -18.83
C ILE A 101 -0.75 -3.06 -20.03
N ALA A 102 -1.82 -2.31 -20.21
CA ALA A 102 -2.71 -2.47 -21.38
C ALA A 102 -2.81 -1.12 -22.11
N ALA A 103 -1.65 -0.63 -22.57
CA ALA A 103 -1.51 0.72 -23.07
C ALA A 103 -1.67 0.79 -24.60
N SER A 104 -2.39 1.78 -25.11
CA SER A 104 -2.36 2.10 -26.54
C SER A 104 -0.94 2.48 -26.96
N ALA A 105 -0.38 1.79 -27.93
CA ALA A 105 0.92 2.15 -28.50
C ALA A 105 0.96 3.59 -29.01
N MET A 106 -0.18 4.10 -29.50
CA MET A 106 -0.32 5.51 -29.93
C MET A 106 -0.28 6.50 -28.78
N SER A 107 -0.78 6.13 -27.59
CA SER A 107 -0.66 7.00 -26.40
C SER A 107 0.80 7.16 -25.98
N ILE A 108 1.55 6.05 -25.96
CA ILE A 108 2.99 6.06 -25.69
C ILE A 108 3.75 6.92 -26.72
N TYR A 109 3.47 6.70 -28.00
CA TYR A 109 4.09 7.50 -29.06
C TYR A 109 3.74 8.99 -28.97
N SER A 110 2.50 9.31 -28.61
CA SER A 110 2.06 10.70 -28.46
C SER A 110 2.77 11.39 -27.29
N SER A 111 2.94 10.71 -26.15
CA SER A 111 3.73 11.18 -25.02
C SER A 111 5.19 11.37 -25.41
N ALA A 112 5.82 10.38 -26.06
CA ALA A 112 7.20 10.47 -26.52
C ALA A 112 7.49 11.66 -27.46
N LYS A 113 6.49 12.23 -28.13
CA LYS A 113 6.63 13.40 -29.01
C LYS A 113 6.64 14.74 -28.28
N THR A 114 6.32 14.77 -27.03
CA THR A 114 6.38 15.99 -26.23
C THR A 114 7.69 16.05 -25.44
N ALA A 115 8.16 17.24 -25.11
CA ALA A 115 9.31 17.41 -24.24
C ALA A 115 8.89 17.57 -22.76
N SER A 116 7.60 17.39 -22.49
CA SER A 116 7.03 17.46 -21.14
C SER A 116 7.03 16.06 -20.55
N THR A 117 7.45 15.92 -19.31
CA THR A 117 7.35 14.66 -18.56
C THR A 117 6.02 14.52 -17.80
N ILE A 118 5.13 15.53 -17.90
CA ILE A 118 3.81 15.48 -17.24
C ILE A 118 2.91 14.43 -17.87
N ASP A 119 2.89 14.34 -19.18
CA ASP A 119 2.12 13.34 -19.94
C ASP A 119 2.70 11.94 -19.78
N ASP A 120 4.02 11.81 -19.64
CA ASP A 120 4.67 10.55 -19.27
C ASP A 120 4.21 10.09 -17.88
N TYR A 121 4.23 10.99 -16.91
CA TYR A 121 3.74 10.70 -15.56
C TYR A 121 2.28 10.25 -15.56
N LEU A 122 1.40 10.95 -16.28
CA LEU A 122 -0.02 10.56 -16.39
C LEU A 122 -0.22 9.20 -17.05
N LEU A 123 0.64 8.83 -17.99
CA LEU A 123 0.60 7.53 -18.62
C LEU A 123 1.04 6.42 -17.66
N ILE A 124 2.11 6.65 -16.90
CA ILE A 124 2.60 5.72 -15.89
C ILE A 124 1.60 5.57 -14.74
N ASP A 125 1.03 6.68 -14.25
CA ASP A 125 -0.05 6.69 -13.28
C ASP A 125 -1.24 5.82 -13.71
N HIS A 126 -1.61 5.88 -14.99
CA HIS A 126 -2.63 5.00 -15.54
C HIS A 126 -2.20 3.52 -15.59
N TRP A 127 -0.93 3.23 -15.90
CA TRP A 127 -0.43 1.85 -15.93
C TRP A 127 -0.37 1.21 -14.56
N LEU A 128 -0.16 2.03 -13.52
CA LEU A 128 0.04 1.62 -12.14
C LEU A 128 -1.14 2.06 -11.24
N SER A 129 -2.36 2.08 -11.79
CA SER A 129 -3.57 2.48 -11.05
C SER A 129 -4.34 1.31 -10.44
N GLY A 130 -3.81 0.10 -10.48
CA GLY A 130 -4.40 -1.12 -9.94
C GLY A 130 -3.45 -1.78 -8.94
N ASP A 131 -3.82 -2.93 -8.42
CA ASP A 131 -2.96 -3.68 -7.48
C ASP A 131 -1.71 -4.16 -8.22
N ASP A 132 -0.54 -3.63 -7.88
CA ASP A 132 0.69 -3.85 -8.63
C ASP A 132 1.80 -4.46 -7.77
N THR A 133 2.79 -5.05 -8.42
CA THR A 133 3.94 -5.66 -7.74
C THR A 133 5.24 -5.01 -8.20
N PHE A 134 6.06 -4.60 -7.24
CA PHE A 134 7.39 -4.03 -7.47
C PHE A 134 8.46 -4.96 -6.90
N ASN A 135 9.39 -5.37 -7.74
CA ASN A 135 10.59 -6.10 -7.34
C ASN A 135 11.80 -5.33 -7.85
N LEU A 136 12.35 -4.49 -6.99
CA LEU A 136 13.37 -3.51 -7.35
C LEU A 136 14.79 -4.07 -7.20
N SER A 137 15.80 -3.24 -7.39
CA SER A 137 17.21 -3.65 -7.43
C SER A 137 17.82 -3.82 -6.02
N ASN A 138 19.13 -4.05 -5.96
CA ASN A 138 19.89 -3.98 -4.70
C ASN A 138 20.61 -2.63 -4.50
N SER A 139 20.17 -1.61 -5.23
CA SER A 139 20.71 -0.23 -5.15
C SER A 139 19.60 0.69 -4.69
N ASP A 140 19.95 1.93 -4.36
CA ASP A 140 18.96 2.95 -3.97
C ASP A 140 17.93 3.15 -5.09
N ASP A 141 16.67 2.86 -4.80
CA ASP A 141 15.57 2.93 -5.75
C ASP A 141 14.50 3.96 -5.30
N THR A 142 13.76 4.50 -6.27
CA THR A 142 12.59 5.35 -6.02
C THR A 142 11.41 4.86 -6.83
N ALA A 143 10.33 4.44 -6.15
CA ALA A 143 9.14 3.89 -6.78
C ALA A 143 7.86 4.45 -6.16
N TYR A 144 6.82 4.58 -6.99
CA TYR A 144 5.48 5.04 -6.65
C TYR A 144 4.48 4.00 -7.13
N GLY A 145 3.63 3.50 -6.23
CA GLY A 145 2.55 2.54 -6.52
C GLY A 145 1.37 3.21 -7.21
N HIS A 146 1.14 4.51 -6.94
CA HIS A 146 0.02 5.32 -7.41
C HIS A 146 -1.32 4.93 -6.80
N GLY A 147 -1.95 3.87 -7.24
CA GLY A 147 -3.25 3.48 -6.71
C GLY A 147 -3.59 2.03 -6.93
N GLY A 148 -4.31 1.46 -5.98
CA GLY A 148 -4.53 0.04 -5.81
C GLY A 148 -3.83 -0.45 -4.55
N ASN A 149 -3.87 -1.74 -4.28
CA ASN A 149 -3.19 -2.35 -3.14
C ASN A 149 -1.87 -2.95 -3.63
N ASP A 150 -0.79 -2.24 -3.44
CA ASP A 150 0.50 -2.56 -4.05
C ASP A 150 1.41 -3.38 -3.12
N THR A 151 2.25 -4.20 -3.74
CA THR A 151 3.29 -4.96 -3.02
C THR A 151 4.66 -4.53 -3.51
N MET A 152 5.46 -3.92 -2.63
CA MET A 152 6.73 -3.29 -2.98
C MET A 152 7.90 -3.95 -2.26
N THR A 153 8.85 -4.50 -3.02
CA THR A 153 10.10 -5.07 -2.51
C THR A 153 11.27 -4.22 -3.02
N GLY A 154 11.88 -3.43 -2.13
CA GLY A 154 13.04 -2.60 -2.45
C GLY A 154 14.32 -3.42 -2.61
N ASN A 155 14.43 -4.56 -1.92
CA ASN A 155 15.61 -5.39 -1.76
C ASN A 155 16.73 -4.69 -0.97
N GLY A 156 17.87 -4.37 -1.60
CA GLY A 156 18.97 -3.68 -0.94
C GLY A 156 19.07 -2.24 -1.40
N GLY A 157 19.75 -1.40 -0.63
CA GLY A 157 19.85 0.02 -0.90
C GLY A 157 19.07 0.88 0.10
N ASN A 158 19.06 2.19 -0.13
CA ASN A 158 18.24 3.13 0.63
C ASN A 158 17.10 3.56 -0.28
N ASP A 159 15.96 2.88 -0.16
CA ASP A 159 14.87 3.04 -1.09
C ASP A 159 13.86 4.08 -0.61
N TYR A 160 13.24 4.76 -1.56
CA TYR A 160 12.05 5.57 -1.35
C TYR A 160 10.85 4.86 -2.01
N LEU A 161 9.94 4.37 -1.20
CA LEU A 161 8.75 3.64 -1.64
C LEU A 161 7.51 4.40 -1.20
N ASP A 162 6.71 4.81 -2.15
CA ASP A 162 5.42 5.48 -1.93
C ASP A 162 4.30 4.58 -2.49
N GLY A 163 3.50 3.98 -1.61
CA GLY A 163 2.41 3.09 -2.02
C GLY A 163 1.32 3.84 -2.79
N GLY A 164 1.00 5.06 -2.34
CA GLY A 164 -0.02 5.87 -2.98
C GLY A 164 -1.37 5.76 -2.30
N SER A 165 -2.39 5.34 -3.02
CA SER A 165 -3.74 5.16 -2.47
C SER A 165 -4.14 3.68 -2.49
N GLY A 166 -4.53 3.16 -1.34
CA GLY A 166 -4.89 1.76 -1.15
C GLY A 166 -4.42 1.22 0.17
N ILE A 167 -4.26 -0.10 0.23
CA ILE A 167 -3.60 -0.79 1.34
C ILE A 167 -2.31 -1.41 0.80
N ASP A 168 -1.21 -0.73 1.02
CA ASP A 168 0.06 -1.03 0.40
C ASP A 168 0.99 -1.79 1.35
N THR A 169 1.75 -2.73 0.81
CA THR A 169 2.64 -3.61 1.56
C THR A 169 4.08 -3.46 1.11
N SER A 170 4.98 -3.11 2.02
CA SER A 170 6.41 -3.22 1.79
C SER A 170 6.94 -4.56 2.31
N VAL A 171 7.67 -5.28 1.45
CA VAL A 171 8.14 -6.66 1.72
C VAL A 171 9.64 -6.68 1.98
N PHE A 172 10.03 -7.36 3.07
CA PHE A 172 11.41 -7.58 3.48
C PHE A 172 11.67 -9.09 3.64
N THR A 173 12.64 -9.62 2.92
CA THR A 173 12.97 -11.06 2.91
C THR A 173 13.77 -11.53 4.13
N VAL A 174 14.05 -10.65 5.08
CA VAL A 174 14.79 -10.90 6.31
C VAL A 174 13.91 -10.71 7.54
N ASN A 175 14.41 -11.09 8.72
CA ASN A 175 13.66 -11.03 9.97
C ASN A 175 13.41 -9.59 10.42
N SER A 176 12.26 -9.33 11.00
CA SER A 176 11.86 -8.04 11.58
C SER A 176 12.83 -7.52 12.64
N SER A 177 13.47 -8.43 13.39
CA SER A 177 14.48 -8.09 14.40
C SER A 177 15.74 -7.40 13.85
N ASN A 178 15.95 -7.43 12.52
CA ASN A 178 17.04 -6.72 11.86
C ASN A 178 16.74 -5.25 11.62
N PHE A 179 15.49 -4.81 11.83
CA PHE A 179 15.09 -3.45 11.51
C PHE A 179 14.75 -2.62 12.75
N THR A 180 15.06 -1.34 12.67
CA THR A 180 14.42 -0.28 13.47
C THR A 180 13.33 0.36 12.65
N ILE A 181 12.13 0.48 13.21
CA ILE A 181 10.97 1.12 12.58
C ILE A 181 10.73 2.43 13.34
N LEU A 182 10.80 3.57 12.65
CA LEU A 182 10.58 4.88 13.24
C LEU A 182 9.65 5.72 12.38
N LYS A 183 8.65 6.36 13.00
CA LYS A 183 7.81 7.35 12.32
C LYS A 183 8.45 8.74 12.46
N VAL A 184 8.81 9.37 11.35
CA VAL A 184 9.47 10.68 11.30
C VAL A 184 8.74 11.57 10.31
N ASN A 185 8.17 12.68 10.77
CA ASN A 185 7.45 13.65 9.92
C ASN A 185 6.33 13.03 9.06
N GLY A 186 5.64 12.01 9.59
CA GLY A 186 4.55 11.31 8.89
C GLY A 186 4.98 10.17 7.96
N GLN A 187 6.27 10.00 7.74
CA GLN A 187 6.85 8.92 6.96
C GLN A 187 7.45 7.85 7.88
N TYR A 188 7.58 6.62 7.41
CA TYR A 188 8.29 5.59 8.14
C TYR A 188 9.71 5.42 7.61
N LEU A 189 10.68 5.43 8.52
CA LEU A 189 12.06 5.11 8.26
C LEU A 189 12.36 3.72 8.82
N LEU A 190 12.67 2.78 7.93
CA LEU A 190 13.06 1.42 8.27
C LEU A 190 14.55 1.26 8.03
N THR A 191 15.33 1.11 9.09
CA THR A 191 16.79 0.95 8.99
C THR A 191 17.20 -0.47 9.34
N ASP A 192 17.83 -1.17 8.38
CA ASP A 192 18.43 -2.47 8.61
C ASP A 192 19.71 -2.33 9.42
N THR A 193 19.71 -2.85 10.63
CA THR A 193 20.85 -2.82 11.56
C THR A 193 21.98 -3.77 11.13
N SER A 194 21.71 -4.72 10.23
CA SER A 194 22.73 -5.56 9.59
C SER A 194 23.44 -4.85 8.43
N GLY A 195 22.82 -3.80 7.89
CA GLY A 195 23.34 -2.96 6.82
C GLY A 195 23.14 -3.50 5.40
N THR A 196 22.50 -4.64 5.23
CA THR A 196 22.33 -5.26 3.90
C THR A 196 21.20 -4.62 3.10
N ASN A 197 20.08 -4.24 3.77
CA ASN A 197 18.91 -3.65 3.14
C ASN A 197 18.82 -2.12 3.35
N GLY A 198 19.88 -1.48 3.85
CA GLY A 198 19.97 -0.03 3.99
C GLY A 198 18.94 0.63 4.91
N SER A 199 18.60 1.87 4.58
CA SER A 199 17.59 2.67 5.27
C SER A 199 16.50 3.10 4.29
N ASN A 200 15.32 2.50 4.41
CA ASN A 200 14.21 2.72 3.49
C ASN A 200 13.24 3.77 4.04
N THR A 201 12.80 4.67 3.19
CA THR A 201 11.74 5.64 3.47
C THR A 201 10.44 5.16 2.87
N LEU A 202 9.44 4.91 3.71
CA LEU A 202 8.12 4.45 3.30
C LEU A 202 7.09 5.56 3.49
N VAL A 203 6.31 5.78 2.46
CA VAL A 203 5.23 6.78 2.39
C VAL A 203 3.96 6.06 1.95
N ASN A 204 2.83 6.36 2.56
CA ASN A 204 1.55 5.72 2.20
C ASN A 204 1.69 4.18 2.08
N ILE A 205 2.32 3.57 3.07
CA ILE A 205 2.43 2.12 3.24
C ILE A 205 1.73 1.75 4.54
N GLU A 206 0.81 0.81 4.50
CA GLU A 206 0.01 0.37 5.64
C GLU A 206 0.54 -0.90 6.28
N ARG A 207 1.21 -1.75 5.51
CA ARG A 207 1.64 -3.10 5.93
C ARG A 207 3.13 -3.31 5.67
N LEU A 208 3.77 -3.97 6.62
CA LEU A 208 5.14 -4.47 6.48
C LEU A 208 5.11 -5.98 6.60
N HIS A 209 5.67 -6.67 5.61
CA HIS A 209 5.82 -8.11 5.61
C HIS A 209 7.29 -8.47 5.74
N PHE A 210 7.68 -9.12 6.85
CA PHE A 210 9.01 -9.68 7.09
C PHE A 210 8.96 -11.20 6.98
N SER A 211 10.11 -11.84 6.87
CA SER A 211 10.19 -13.31 6.81
C SER A 211 9.64 -14.02 8.07
N ASP A 212 9.54 -13.33 9.19
CA ASP A 212 9.13 -13.88 10.49
C ASP A 212 7.92 -13.18 11.13
N ALA A 213 7.43 -12.08 10.56
CA ALA A 213 6.38 -11.28 11.20
C ALA A 213 5.74 -10.26 10.25
N ASP A 214 4.50 -9.91 10.54
CA ASP A 214 3.74 -8.87 9.85
C ASP A 214 3.44 -7.72 10.82
N TYR A 215 3.59 -6.48 10.33
CA TYR A 215 3.28 -5.27 11.08
C TYR A 215 2.32 -4.38 10.31
N ALA A 216 1.31 -3.86 10.99
CA ALA A 216 0.50 -2.76 10.50
C ALA A 216 1.06 -1.44 11.04
N ILE A 217 1.21 -0.44 10.17
CA ILE A 217 1.79 0.87 10.50
C ILE A 217 0.83 2.04 10.25
N ASP A 218 -0.38 1.78 9.77
CA ASP A 218 -1.48 2.73 9.63
C ASP A 218 -2.09 3.05 10.99
N THR A 219 -1.58 4.07 11.64
CA THR A 219 -1.99 4.44 13.00
C THR A 219 -3.16 5.41 13.06
N GLU A 220 -3.47 6.09 11.96
CA GLU A 220 -4.47 7.16 11.89
C GLU A 220 -5.81 6.66 11.33
N GLY A 221 -6.91 7.29 11.80
CA GLY A 221 -8.26 6.95 11.36
C GLY A 221 -8.92 5.81 12.15
N ALA A 222 -10.25 5.79 12.11
CA ALA A 222 -11.05 4.81 12.86
C ALA A 222 -10.97 3.41 12.25
N ASN A 223 -10.90 3.32 10.90
CA ASN A 223 -10.86 2.05 10.18
C ASN A 223 -9.44 1.50 9.96
N SER A 224 -8.41 2.18 10.44
CA SER A 224 -7.03 1.73 10.39
C SER A 224 -6.74 0.64 11.41
N ALA A 225 -5.59 -0.04 11.29
CA ALA A 225 -5.10 -0.94 12.34
C ALA A 225 -4.98 -0.23 13.70
N GLY A 226 -4.54 1.05 13.70
CA GLY A 226 -4.54 1.87 14.91
C GLY A 226 -5.94 2.07 15.50
N GLY A 227 -6.97 2.25 14.67
CA GLY A 227 -8.37 2.31 15.08
C GLY A 227 -8.85 1.01 15.72
N ILE A 228 -8.52 -0.11 15.09
CA ILE A 228 -8.80 -1.46 15.62
C ILE A 228 -8.14 -1.64 16.99
N TYR A 229 -6.85 -1.31 17.12
CA TYR A 229 -6.12 -1.40 18.37
C TYR A 229 -6.76 -0.55 19.47
N ARG A 230 -7.18 0.68 19.15
CA ARG A 230 -7.88 1.58 20.09
C ARG A 230 -9.22 0.99 20.53
N THR A 231 -9.95 0.36 19.63
CA THR A 231 -11.24 -0.28 19.94
C THR A 231 -11.08 -1.49 20.86
N TYR A 232 -10.06 -2.34 20.65
CA TYR A 232 -9.71 -3.41 21.58
C TYR A 232 -9.40 -2.88 22.98
N LYS A 233 -8.61 -1.80 23.02
CA LYS A 233 -8.24 -1.16 24.29
C LYS A 233 -9.46 -0.59 25.00
N ALA A 234 -10.38 0.03 24.28
CA ALA A 234 -11.61 0.58 24.81
C ALA A 234 -12.56 -0.50 25.32
N ALA A 235 -12.79 -1.54 24.53
CA ALA A 235 -13.72 -2.61 24.86
C ALA A 235 -13.22 -3.52 25.97
N PHE A 236 -11.95 -3.92 25.95
CA PHE A 236 -11.42 -5.01 26.79
C PHE A 236 -10.23 -4.62 27.66
N ASN A 237 -9.77 -3.37 27.61
CA ASN A 237 -8.59 -2.88 28.31
C ASN A 237 -7.33 -3.74 28.12
N ARG A 238 -7.17 -4.34 26.96
CA ARG A 238 -6.04 -5.21 26.63
C ARG A 238 -5.47 -4.91 25.23
N THR A 239 -4.23 -5.32 25.01
CA THR A 239 -3.66 -5.41 23.65
C THR A 239 -4.36 -6.54 22.89
N PRO A 240 -4.73 -6.35 21.62
CA PRO A 240 -5.30 -7.43 20.84
C PRO A 240 -4.32 -8.59 20.69
N GLU A 241 -4.84 -9.81 20.69
CA GLU A 241 -4.07 -10.99 20.29
C GLU A 241 -3.79 -10.94 18.79
N LYS A 242 -2.59 -11.36 18.36
CA LYS A 242 -2.13 -11.25 16.97
C LYS A 242 -3.12 -11.82 15.97
N VAL A 243 -3.67 -13.01 16.20
CA VAL A 243 -4.62 -13.67 15.30
C VAL A 243 -5.93 -12.90 15.21
N GLY A 244 -6.51 -12.49 16.35
CA GLY A 244 -7.74 -11.69 16.37
C GLY A 244 -7.53 -10.30 15.78
N PHE A 245 -6.34 -9.73 15.96
CA PHE A 245 -5.98 -8.46 15.36
C PHE A 245 -5.87 -8.57 13.84
N GLY A 246 -5.20 -9.61 13.34
CA GLY A 246 -5.10 -9.89 11.91
C GLY A 246 -6.46 -10.15 11.26
N TYR A 247 -7.36 -10.87 11.94
CA TYR A 247 -8.74 -11.02 11.46
C TYR A 247 -9.43 -9.66 11.24
N TRP A 248 -9.34 -8.75 12.22
CA TRP A 248 -10.01 -7.46 12.12
C TRP A 248 -9.32 -6.51 11.13
N ILE A 249 -8.00 -6.62 10.97
CA ILE A 249 -7.26 -5.92 9.91
C ILE A 249 -7.79 -6.38 8.55
N ASP A 250 -7.87 -7.69 8.31
CA ASP A 250 -8.42 -8.25 7.07
C ASP A 250 -9.85 -7.78 6.80
N GLN A 251 -10.71 -7.78 7.83
CA GLN A 251 -12.08 -7.26 7.69
C GLN A 251 -12.12 -5.77 7.33
N ALA A 252 -11.26 -4.95 7.95
CA ALA A 252 -11.17 -3.52 7.66
C ALA A 252 -10.62 -3.24 6.26
N ASP A 253 -9.60 -3.96 5.83
CA ASP A 253 -9.01 -3.87 4.49
C ASP A 253 -10.04 -4.29 3.41
N ASN A 254 -10.99 -5.16 3.77
CA ASN A 254 -12.14 -5.55 2.94
C ASN A 254 -13.37 -4.62 3.12
N GLY A 255 -13.22 -3.49 3.81
CA GLY A 255 -14.23 -2.43 3.89
C GLY A 255 -15.15 -2.47 5.10
N ALA A 256 -14.90 -3.32 6.10
CA ALA A 256 -15.63 -3.26 7.36
C ALA A 256 -15.31 -1.96 8.10
N SER A 257 -16.35 -1.28 8.61
CA SER A 257 -16.16 -0.05 9.36
C SER A 257 -15.82 -0.31 10.84
N ALA A 258 -15.17 0.67 11.48
CA ALA A 258 -14.92 0.63 12.94
C ALA A 258 -16.20 0.44 13.76
N VAL A 259 -17.32 0.99 13.31
CA VAL A 259 -18.63 0.80 13.96
C VAL A 259 -19.07 -0.65 13.86
N GLN A 260 -18.99 -1.28 12.69
CA GLN A 260 -19.33 -2.70 12.53
C GLN A 260 -18.48 -3.59 13.44
N MET A 261 -17.17 -3.38 13.48
CA MET A 261 -16.28 -4.10 14.41
C MET A 261 -16.66 -3.86 15.88
N ALA A 262 -16.92 -2.62 16.27
CA ALA A 262 -17.31 -2.28 17.62
C ALA A 262 -18.67 -2.91 18.02
N GLU A 263 -19.61 -3.06 17.07
CA GLU A 263 -20.86 -3.80 17.28
C GLU A 263 -20.60 -5.28 17.57
N GLU A 264 -19.75 -5.93 16.77
CA GLU A 264 -19.38 -7.33 17.00
C GLU A 264 -18.71 -7.52 18.38
N PHE A 265 -17.91 -6.55 18.83
CA PHE A 265 -17.33 -6.58 20.18
C PHE A 265 -18.41 -6.51 21.26
N VAL A 266 -19.35 -5.58 21.15
CA VAL A 266 -20.44 -5.39 22.10
C VAL A 266 -21.39 -6.61 22.12
N TRP A 267 -21.56 -7.30 20.98
CA TRP A 267 -22.36 -8.53 20.89
C TRP A 267 -21.62 -9.78 21.38
N SER A 268 -20.31 -9.70 21.55
CA SER A 268 -19.53 -10.87 21.99
C SER A 268 -19.94 -11.31 23.42
N THR A 269 -19.90 -12.60 23.63
CA THR A 269 -20.15 -13.17 24.98
C THR A 269 -19.13 -12.69 25.99
N GLU A 270 -17.89 -12.40 25.55
CA GLU A 270 -16.82 -11.84 26.41
C GLU A 270 -17.22 -10.46 26.92
N PHE A 271 -17.66 -9.57 26.04
CA PHE A 271 -18.07 -8.21 26.42
C PHE A 271 -19.29 -8.23 27.33
N GLN A 272 -20.33 -8.98 26.95
CA GLN A 272 -21.57 -9.06 27.75
C GLN A 272 -21.32 -9.61 29.14
N ALA A 273 -20.46 -10.61 29.28
CA ALA A 273 -20.09 -11.16 30.59
C ALA A 273 -19.21 -10.21 31.38
N LEU A 274 -18.31 -9.46 30.74
CA LEU A 274 -17.40 -8.52 31.40
C LEU A 274 -18.16 -7.33 32.00
N TYR A 275 -19.18 -6.85 31.31
CA TYR A 275 -19.93 -5.64 31.67
C TYR A 275 -21.29 -5.94 32.32
N ASP A 276 -21.68 -7.21 32.47
CA ASP A 276 -23.00 -7.62 32.99
C ASP A 276 -24.15 -6.90 32.22
N VAL A 277 -24.08 -6.91 30.92
CA VAL A 277 -25.07 -6.31 30.00
C VAL A 277 -25.57 -7.34 29.00
N THR A 278 -26.68 -7.03 28.37
CA THR A 278 -27.23 -7.81 27.25
C THR A 278 -27.51 -6.89 26.07
N THR A 279 -27.67 -7.46 24.90
CA THR A 279 -28.07 -6.72 23.69
C THR A 279 -29.49 -7.11 23.29
N ASN A 280 -30.27 -6.15 22.81
CA ASN A 280 -31.56 -6.35 22.22
C ASN A 280 -31.65 -5.50 20.94
N ASP A 281 -31.83 -6.15 19.79
CA ASP A 281 -31.91 -5.48 18.48
C ASP A 281 -30.80 -4.42 18.28
N SER A 282 -29.54 -4.79 18.53
CA SER A 282 -28.35 -3.93 18.43
C SER A 282 -28.17 -2.88 19.55
N TYR A 283 -29.08 -2.76 20.47
CA TYR A 283 -28.96 -1.84 21.60
C TYR A 283 -28.52 -2.55 22.88
N LEU A 284 -27.62 -1.91 23.61
CA LEU A 284 -27.28 -2.35 24.96
C LEU A 284 -28.48 -2.16 25.87
N THR A 285 -28.77 -3.19 26.65
CA THR A 285 -29.83 -3.17 27.66
C THR A 285 -29.31 -3.69 28.99
N GLY A 286 -29.94 -3.31 30.09
CA GLY A 286 -29.55 -3.71 31.45
C GLY A 286 -29.40 -2.51 32.38
N ASN A 287 -29.08 -2.77 33.64
CA ASN A 287 -29.00 -1.73 34.65
C ASN A 287 -27.60 -1.08 34.76
N ASN A 288 -26.65 -1.51 33.90
CA ASN A 288 -25.24 -1.15 34.05
C ASN A 288 -24.72 -0.23 32.91
N ILE A 289 -25.60 0.41 32.12
CA ILE A 289 -25.17 1.27 30.98
C ILE A 289 -24.21 2.37 31.44
N GLU A 290 -24.50 3.03 32.55
CA GLU A 290 -23.63 4.07 33.10
C GLU A 290 -22.24 3.51 33.46
N ALA A 291 -22.18 2.30 34.02
CA ALA A 291 -20.92 1.63 34.35
C ALA A 291 -20.13 1.23 33.09
N VAL A 292 -20.81 0.85 31.99
CA VAL A 292 -20.18 0.57 30.69
C VAL A 292 -19.50 1.83 30.16
N VAL A 293 -20.20 2.96 30.16
CA VAL A 293 -19.65 4.24 29.68
C VAL A 293 -18.47 4.68 30.58
N ASP A 294 -18.58 4.56 31.89
CA ASP A 294 -17.47 4.87 32.82
C ASP A 294 -16.25 4.00 32.54
N LEU A 295 -16.44 2.71 32.28
CA LEU A 295 -15.35 1.79 31.96
C LEU A 295 -14.69 2.10 30.60
N PHE A 296 -15.45 2.46 29.56
CA PHE A 296 -14.87 2.92 28.30
C PHE A 296 -13.93 4.10 28.53
N TYR A 297 -14.36 5.10 29.29
CA TYR A 297 -13.52 6.24 29.62
C TYR A 297 -12.26 5.84 30.39
N ARG A 298 -12.37 4.96 31.39
CA ARG A 298 -11.22 4.49 32.19
C ARG A 298 -10.25 3.67 31.36
N ASN A 299 -10.76 2.79 30.48
CA ASN A 299 -9.93 1.93 29.63
C ASN A 299 -9.11 2.74 28.63
N VAL A 300 -9.68 3.81 28.11
CA VAL A 300 -9.16 4.60 27.00
C VAL A 300 -8.41 5.83 27.49
N LEU A 301 -8.99 6.55 28.45
CA LEU A 301 -8.51 7.86 28.88
C LEU A 301 -7.86 7.84 30.28
N GLY A 302 -7.86 6.68 30.95
CA GLY A 302 -7.28 6.53 32.29
C GLY A 302 -8.01 7.33 33.38
N ARG A 303 -9.20 7.87 33.08
CA ARG A 303 -9.99 8.71 34.01
C ARG A 303 -11.48 8.42 33.90
N ALA A 304 -12.24 8.80 34.92
CA ALA A 304 -13.69 8.81 34.81
C ALA A 304 -14.17 9.88 33.80
N PRO A 305 -15.35 9.68 33.19
CA PRO A 305 -16.02 10.72 32.41
C PRO A 305 -16.36 11.91 33.31
N ASP A 306 -16.42 13.10 32.73
CA ASP A 306 -17.12 14.18 33.40
C ASP A 306 -18.65 13.93 33.36
N GLN A 307 -19.38 14.66 34.23
CA GLN A 307 -20.84 14.45 34.35
C GLN A 307 -21.58 14.68 33.00
N GLY A 308 -21.10 15.61 32.17
CA GLY A 308 -21.69 15.91 30.88
C GLY A 308 -21.51 14.75 29.88
N GLY A 309 -20.29 14.24 29.77
CA GLY A 309 -19.96 13.08 28.93
C GLY A 309 -20.69 11.81 29.38
N LEU A 310 -20.69 11.54 30.69
CA LEU A 310 -21.41 10.39 31.23
C LEU A 310 -22.91 10.45 30.92
N THR A 311 -23.56 11.58 31.22
CA THR A 311 -25.00 11.77 30.96
C THR A 311 -25.29 11.69 29.46
N TYR A 312 -24.47 12.30 28.60
CA TYR A 312 -24.66 12.28 27.18
C TYR A 312 -24.66 10.85 26.62
N TYR A 313 -23.60 10.08 26.87
CA TYR A 313 -23.48 8.75 26.31
C TYR A 313 -24.47 7.76 26.92
N THR A 314 -24.71 7.82 28.23
CA THR A 314 -25.68 6.96 28.91
C THR A 314 -27.09 7.20 28.34
N SER A 315 -27.54 8.47 28.29
CA SER A 315 -28.86 8.78 27.74
C SER A 315 -28.96 8.46 26.23
N THR A 316 -27.87 8.58 25.49
CA THR A 316 -27.86 8.27 24.05
C THR A 316 -28.07 6.79 23.78
N ILE A 317 -27.52 5.90 24.63
CA ILE A 317 -27.75 4.46 24.58
C ILE A 317 -29.15 4.11 25.07
N GLU A 318 -29.56 4.60 26.23
CA GLU A 318 -30.87 4.32 26.85
C GLU A 318 -32.04 4.78 26.00
N ASP A 319 -31.93 5.94 25.35
CA ASP A 319 -32.93 6.48 24.40
C ASP A 319 -32.86 5.82 23.01
N GLN A 320 -31.97 4.83 22.83
CA GLN A 320 -31.76 4.13 21.55
C GLN A 320 -31.39 5.06 20.37
N ARG A 321 -30.72 6.19 20.66
CA ARG A 321 -30.23 7.13 19.63
C ARG A 321 -28.91 6.66 19.02
N LYS A 322 -28.11 5.90 19.79
CA LYS A 322 -26.88 5.22 19.33
C LYS A 322 -26.84 3.83 19.92
N THR A 323 -26.23 2.93 19.17
CA THR A 323 -25.90 1.59 19.65
C THR A 323 -24.70 1.62 20.57
N GLY A 324 -24.48 0.54 21.32
CA GLY A 324 -23.29 0.38 22.14
C GLY A 324 -21.99 0.42 21.34
N GLY A 325 -21.98 -0.18 20.15
CA GLY A 325 -20.85 -0.17 19.21
C GLY A 325 -20.55 1.23 18.67
N GLN A 326 -21.56 2.01 18.33
CA GLN A 326 -21.36 3.41 17.91
C GLN A 326 -20.69 4.25 19.01
N VAL A 327 -21.15 4.10 20.28
CA VAL A 327 -20.55 4.80 21.40
C VAL A 327 -19.13 4.30 21.67
N LEU A 328 -18.90 2.99 21.62
CA LEU A 328 -17.57 2.41 21.77
C LEU A 328 -16.59 2.95 20.70
N ALA A 329 -17.00 2.95 19.43
CA ALA A 329 -16.18 3.46 18.33
C ALA A 329 -15.86 4.95 18.49
N GLU A 330 -16.81 5.78 18.89
CA GLU A 330 -16.59 7.22 19.12
C GLU A 330 -15.59 7.48 20.26
N ILE A 331 -15.72 6.78 21.37
CA ILE A 331 -14.81 6.95 22.51
C ILE A 331 -13.42 6.40 22.16
N ALA A 332 -13.36 5.25 21.50
CA ALA A 332 -12.12 4.62 21.07
C ALA A 332 -11.32 5.52 20.11
N ASP A 333 -12.00 6.21 19.20
CA ASP A 333 -11.36 7.05 18.18
C ASP A 333 -11.30 8.55 18.56
N SER A 334 -11.57 8.89 19.83
CA SER A 334 -11.45 10.26 20.31
C SER A 334 -10.03 10.82 20.16
N ILE A 335 -9.92 12.15 19.96
CA ILE A 335 -8.62 12.84 19.82
C ILE A 335 -7.72 12.55 21.03
N GLU A 336 -8.29 12.53 22.25
CA GLU A 336 -7.56 12.25 23.49
C GLU A 336 -6.97 10.84 23.46
N ASN A 337 -7.74 9.82 23.04
CA ASN A 337 -7.25 8.45 22.96
C ASN A 337 -6.21 8.24 21.86
N ARG A 338 -6.41 8.85 20.70
CA ARG A 338 -5.41 8.83 19.63
C ARG A 338 -4.06 9.33 20.14
N ALA A 339 -4.04 10.47 20.83
CA ALA A 339 -2.83 11.03 21.41
C ALA A 339 -2.20 10.13 22.50
N ASN A 340 -3.04 9.52 23.37
CA ASN A 340 -2.57 8.65 24.44
C ASN A 340 -1.93 7.35 23.93
N LEU A 341 -2.47 6.76 22.87
CA LEU A 341 -1.99 5.47 22.35
C LEU A 341 -0.95 5.60 21.23
N LEU A 342 -0.83 6.76 20.60
CA LEU A 342 0.15 6.94 19.53
C LEU A 342 1.57 6.47 19.90
N PRO A 343 2.15 6.83 21.07
CA PRO A 343 3.49 6.36 21.44
C PRO A 343 3.62 4.83 21.59
N VAL A 344 2.50 4.13 21.72
CA VAL A 344 2.48 2.66 21.86
C VAL A 344 2.45 1.98 20.50
N ILE A 345 1.80 2.60 19.51
CA ILE A 345 1.51 1.98 18.20
C ILE A 345 2.28 2.62 17.05
N GLU A 346 2.92 3.79 17.26
CA GLU A 346 3.54 4.56 16.17
C GLU A 346 4.67 3.83 15.43
N ASN A 347 5.33 2.88 16.07
CA ASN A 347 6.42 2.10 15.45
C ASN A 347 5.95 0.73 14.92
N GLY A 348 4.65 0.58 14.72
CA GLY A 348 4.04 -0.61 14.16
C GLY A 348 3.39 -1.54 15.19
N MET A 349 2.37 -2.23 14.74
CA MET A 349 1.55 -3.17 15.50
C MET A 349 1.68 -4.55 14.90
N LEU A 350 2.24 -5.47 15.67
CA LEU A 350 2.47 -6.86 15.25
C LEU A 350 1.14 -7.62 15.17
N TYR A 351 0.92 -8.33 14.07
CA TYR A 351 -0.24 -9.17 13.85
C TYR A 351 0.11 -10.48 13.11
N ASP A 352 -0.81 -11.43 13.07
CA ASP A 352 -0.69 -12.64 12.25
C ASP A 352 -1.66 -12.51 11.07
N LEU A 353 -1.20 -12.78 9.86
CA LEU A 353 -2.04 -12.75 8.65
C LEU A 353 -3.24 -13.70 8.83
N TRP A 354 -4.44 -13.20 8.53
CA TRP A 354 -5.64 -14.01 8.49
C TRP A 354 -5.71 -14.76 7.16
N LEU A 355 -5.70 -16.08 7.22
CA LEU A 355 -5.70 -16.95 6.04
C LEU A 355 -7.06 -17.60 5.75
N GLY A 356 -8.14 -17.17 6.48
CA GLY A 356 -9.50 -17.69 6.33
C GLY A 356 -9.80 -18.88 7.22
#